data_8ca2baac4c7c38011498963ca57c06dc
#
_entry.id   8ca2baac4c7c38011498963ca57c06dc
#
_cell.length_a   1.000
_cell.length_b   1.000
_cell.length_c   1.000
_cell.angle_alpha   90.00
_cell.angle_beta   90.00
_cell.angle_gamma   90.00
#
_symmetry.space_group_name_H-M   'P 1'
#
loop_
_entity.id
_entity.type
_entity.pdbx_description
1 polymer ?
#
loop_
_entity_poly.entity_id
_entity_poly.type
_entity_poly.pdbx_seq_one_letter_code
_entity_poly.pdbx_strand_id
1 'polypeptide(L)'
;EKIPFCIMQCNTNYTGSLENFKYINLTVLNDYKKVFKKCLIGLSDHTPGSETVLGAIPIGIHSVEKHFTDDNDRSGPDHPFSMNPKSWEEMIKSSRKLEQALGDGVKKVEDNENETLVLQRRSIRAKRLIKKGEKVNLKDFEFQRPCPSDALKLNDLRKYIGKKIKVDLGKDEYLKYEFF
;
A
#
# COMPACT_ATOMS: atom_id res chain seq x y z
N GLU A 1 -31.20 -19.27 -19.63
CA GLU A 1 -30.14 -19.03 -18.65
C GLU A 1 -29.02 -18.24 -19.32
N LYS A 2 -28.49 -17.20 -18.66
CA LYS A 2 -27.32 -16.45 -19.17
C LYS A 2 -26.08 -17.18 -18.74
N ILE A 3 -25.33 -17.69 -19.68
CA ILE A 3 -24.03 -18.34 -19.40
C ILE A 3 -23.02 -17.25 -19.01
N PRO A 4 -22.43 -17.29 -17.82
CA PRO A 4 -21.35 -16.38 -17.47
C PRO A 4 -20.12 -16.68 -18.31
N PHE A 5 -19.42 -15.63 -18.79
CA PHE A 5 -18.16 -15.78 -19.49
C PHE A 5 -17.13 -14.77 -19.04
N CYS A 6 -15.87 -15.12 -19.25
CA CYS A 6 -14.72 -14.30 -18.92
C CYS A 6 -14.06 -13.81 -20.21
N ILE A 7 -13.78 -12.51 -20.29
CA ILE A 7 -12.97 -11.92 -21.34
C ILE A 7 -11.56 -11.72 -20.81
N MET A 8 -10.58 -12.30 -21.50
CA MET A 8 -9.18 -12.25 -21.09
C MET A 8 -8.35 -11.36 -22.03
N GLN A 9 -7.55 -10.49 -21.44
CA GLN A 9 -6.45 -9.85 -22.17
C GLN A 9 -5.41 -10.92 -22.47
N CYS A 10 -4.97 -10.96 -23.73
CA CYS A 10 -3.96 -11.93 -24.16
C CYS A 10 -3.02 -11.26 -25.17
N ASN A 11 -1.73 -11.47 -25.01
CA ASN A 11 -0.74 -11.29 -26.06
C ASN A 11 -0.35 -12.66 -26.59
N THR A 12 -0.65 -12.92 -27.87
CA THR A 12 -0.50 -14.24 -28.50
C THR A 12 0.94 -14.54 -28.97
N ASN A 13 1.94 -13.87 -28.45
CA ASN A 13 3.34 -14.19 -28.72
C ASN A 13 3.84 -15.26 -27.74
N TYR A 14 3.90 -16.51 -28.19
CA TYR A 14 4.26 -17.71 -27.42
C TYR A 14 5.76 -17.97 -27.34
N THR A 15 6.61 -16.95 -27.38
CA THR A 15 8.07 -17.16 -27.39
C THR A 15 8.70 -17.21 -26.01
N GLY A 16 8.00 -16.82 -24.93
CA GLY A 16 8.54 -16.71 -23.59
C GLY A 16 9.64 -15.65 -23.45
N SER A 17 9.83 -14.80 -24.48
CA SER A 17 10.82 -13.72 -24.46
C SER A 17 10.52 -12.68 -23.39
N LEU A 18 11.55 -12.23 -22.65
CA LEU A 18 11.44 -11.09 -21.73
C LEU A 18 10.98 -9.79 -22.42
N GLU A 19 11.25 -9.66 -23.72
CA GLU A 19 10.78 -8.52 -24.50
C GLU A 19 9.25 -8.43 -24.57
N ASN A 20 8.55 -9.56 -24.47
CA ASN A 20 7.09 -9.62 -24.49
C ASN A 20 6.43 -8.77 -23.42
N PHE A 21 7.08 -8.53 -22.28
CA PHE A 21 6.55 -7.65 -21.23
C PHE A 21 6.16 -6.27 -21.77
N LYS A 22 6.84 -5.75 -22.77
CA LYS A 22 6.54 -4.44 -23.38
C LYS A 22 5.17 -4.40 -24.09
N TYR A 23 4.63 -5.56 -24.45
CA TYR A 23 3.43 -5.69 -25.28
C TYR A 23 2.21 -6.23 -24.53
N ILE A 24 2.35 -6.58 -23.25
CA ILE A 24 1.24 -7.17 -22.46
C ILE A 24 0.12 -6.16 -22.23
N ASN A 25 0.45 -4.88 -22.02
CA ASN A 25 -0.53 -3.79 -21.89
C ASN A 25 -1.62 -4.08 -20.83
N LEU A 26 -1.23 -4.35 -19.61
CA LEU A 26 -2.16 -4.67 -18.51
C LEU A 26 -3.23 -3.58 -18.30
N THR A 27 -2.88 -2.32 -18.59
CA THR A 27 -3.80 -1.19 -18.38
C THR A 27 -5.07 -1.27 -19.24
N VAL A 28 -5.06 -2.01 -20.35
CA VAL A 28 -6.26 -2.23 -21.17
C VAL A 28 -7.38 -2.95 -20.40
N LEU A 29 -7.04 -3.71 -19.36
CA LEU A 29 -8.02 -4.36 -18.47
C LEU A 29 -8.98 -3.35 -17.83
N ASN A 30 -8.54 -2.11 -17.60
CA ASN A 30 -9.42 -1.04 -17.12
C ASN A 30 -10.48 -0.67 -18.15
N ASP A 31 -10.15 -0.70 -19.43
CA ASP A 31 -11.11 -0.43 -20.50
C ASP A 31 -12.05 -1.61 -20.70
N TYR A 32 -11.56 -2.84 -20.60
CA TYR A 32 -12.41 -4.03 -20.61
C TYR A 32 -13.47 -3.98 -19.50
N LYS A 33 -13.11 -3.56 -18.29
CA LYS A 33 -14.06 -3.39 -17.19
C LYS A 33 -15.15 -2.34 -17.49
N LYS A 34 -14.81 -1.28 -18.20
CA LYS A 34 -15.77 -0.24 -18.59
C LYS A 34 -16.72 -0.72 -19.69
N VAL A 35 -16.16 -1.42 -20.68
CA VAL A 35 -16.91 -1.87 -21.88
C VAL A 35 -17.75 -3.11 -21.58
N PHE A 36 -17.15 -4.10 -20.92
CA PHE A 36 -17.76 -5.43 -20.69
C PHE A 36 -18.31 -5.57 -19.26
N LYS A 37 -19.16 -4.65 -18.85
CA LYS A 37 -19.68 -4.55 -17.46
C LYS A 37 -20.37 -5.80 -16.90
N LYS A 38 -20.77 -6.75 -17.75
CA LYS A 38 -21.47 -7.97 -17.36
C LYS A 38 -20.62 -9.24 -17.49
N CYS A 39 -19.33 -9.07 -17.79
CA CYS A 39 -18.39 -10.17 -17.97
C CYS A 39 -17.38 -10.19 -16.84
N LEU A 40 -16.87 -11.35 -16.51
CA LEU A 40 -15.65 -11.50 -15.76
C LEU A 40 -14.47 -11.05 -16.63
N ILE A 41 -13.48 -10.46 -16.02
CA ILE A 41 -12.28 -9.98 -16.73
C ILE A 41 -11.09 -10.79 -16.24
N GLY A 42 -10.24 -11.24 -17.15
CA GLY A 42 -9.09 -12.07 -16.86
C GLY A 42 -7.84 -11.69 -17.66
N LEU A 43 -6.78 -12.40 -17.37
CA LEU A 43 -5.49 -12.32 -18.06
C LEU A 43 -5.09 -13.72 -18.51
N SER A 44 -4.84 -13.88 -19.83
CA SER A 44 -4.16 -15.02 -20.42
C SER A 44 -2.73 -14.58 -20.76
N ASP A 45 -1.74 -15.12 -20.05
CA ASP A 45 -0.38 -14.58 -20.04
C ASP A 45 0.65 -15.64 -20.47
N HIS A 46 1.52 -15.22 -21.40
CA HIS A 46 2.59 -16.04 -21.99
C HIS A 46 3.99 -15.54 -21.62
N THR A 47 4.09 -14.60 -20.67
CA THR A 47 5.39 -14.16 -20.17
C THR A 47 5.92 -15.13 -19.11
N PRO A 48 7.24 -15.28 -18.93
CA PRO A 48 7.78 -16.04 -17.82
C PRO A 48 7.49 -15.33 -16.49
N GLY A 49 7.42 -16.10 -15.38
CA GLY A 49 7.24 -15.56 -14.04
C GLY A 49 5.80 -15.13 -13.70
N SER A 50 5.66 -14.32 -12.67
CA SER A 50 4.37 -13.92 -12.07
C SER A 50 4.06 -12.44 -12.12
N GLU A 51 4.95 -11.62 -12.68
CA GLU A 51 4.90 -10.15 -12.60
C GLU A 51 3.63 -9.58 -13.23
N THR A 52 3.24 -10.10 -14.37
CA THR A 52 2.03 -9.70 -15.10
C THR A 52 0.76 -10.04 -14.32
N VAL A 53 0.73 -11.23 -13.72
CA VAL A 53 -0.39 -11.68 -12.87
C VAL A 53 -0.52 -10.78 -11.65
N LEU A 54 0.58 -10.55 -10.93
CA LEU A 54 0.60 -9.68 -9.76
C LEU A 54 0.23 -8.23 -10.12
N GLY A 55 0.66 -7.75 -11.29
CA GLY A 55 0.28 -6.44 -11.80
C GLY A 55 -1.20 -6.32 -12.17
N ALA A 56 -1.85 -7.41 -12.59
CA ALA A 56 -3.25 -7.43 -12.98
C ALA A 56 -4.22 -7.51 -11.77
N ILE A 57 -3.78 -8.05 -10.63
CA ILE A 57 -4.61 -8.17 -9.41
C ILE A 57 -5.15 -6.82 -8.93
N PRO A 58 -4.34 -5.75 -8.76
CA PRO A 58 -4.85 -4.44 -8.35
C PRO A 58 -5.84 -3.84 -9.36
N ILE A 59 -5.76 -4.24 -10.61
CA ILE A 59 -6.73 -3.83 -11.62
C ILE A 59 -8.09 -4.53 -11.39
N GLY A 60 -8.10 -5.64 -10.65
CA GLY A 60 -9.32 -6.36 -10.27
C GLY A 60 -9.75 -7.38 -11.32
N ILE A 61 -8.85 -8.23 -11.76
CA ILE A 61 -9.15 -9.40 -12.59
C ILE A 61 -9.78 -10.51 -11.74
N HIS A 62 -10.51 -11.40 -12.42
CA HIS A 62 -11.21 -12.55 -11.79
C HIS A 62 -10.54 -13.88 -12.10
N SER A 63 -9.78 -13.95 -13.19
CA SER A 63 -9.20 -15.20 -13.69
C SER A 63 -7.83 -14.95 -14.30
N VAL A 64 -6.98 -15.96 -14.19
CA VAL A 64 -5.64 -15.99 -14.79
C VAL A 64 -5.47 -17.32 -15.51
N GLU A 65 -4.87 -17.27 -16.67
CA GLU A 65 -4.42 -18.40 -17.46
C GLU A 65 -2.94 -18.24 -17.77
N LYS A 66 -2.15 -19.28 -17.53
CA LYS A 66 -0.72 -19.35 -17.88
C LYS A 66 -0.35 -20.77 -18.29
N HIS A 67 0.68 -20.89 -19.11
CA HIS A 67 1.28 -22.17 -19.45
C HIS A 67 1.80 -22.89 -18.19
N PHE A 68 1.59 -24.18 -18.14
CA PHE A 68 1.99 -25.05 -17.04
C PHE A 68 2.82 -26.22 -17.54
N THR A 69 3.84 -26.59 -16.81
CA THR A 69 4.64 -27.80 -17.03
C THR A 69 4.97 -28.47 -15.71
N ASP A 70 5.15 -29.78 -15.75
CA ASP A 70 5.71 -30.52 -14.63
C ASP A 70 7.24 -30.39 -14.53
N ASP A 71 7.90 -30.10 -15.66
CA ASP A 71 9.35 -29.94 -15.73
C ASP A 71 9.73 -28.98 -16.87
N ASN A 72 10.47 -27.94 -16.55
CA ASN A 72 10.91 -26.92 -17.50
C ASN A 72 12.02 -27.41 -18.46
N ASP A 73 12.72 -28.49 -18.12
CA ASP A 73 13.80 -29.06 -18.94
C ASP A 73 13.28 -30.04 -20.00
N ARG A 74 11.98 -30.27 -20.06
CA ARG A 74 11.37 -31.11 -21.11
C ARG A 74 11.56 -30.52 -22.49
N SER A 75 11.73 -31.40 -23.49
CA SER A 75 11.75 -31.01 -24.89
C SER A 75 10.37 -30.51 -25.35
N GLY A 76 10.33 -29.32 -25.91
CA GLY A 76 9.14 -28.69 -26.46
C GLY A 76 9.20 -27.16 -26.36
N PRO A 77 8.44 -26.44 -27.21
CA PRO A 77 8.56 -24.99 -27.30
C PRO A 77 8.06 -24.24 -26.05
N ASP A 78 7.10 -24.81 -25.34
CA ASP A 78 6.39 -24.10 -24.25
C ASP A 78 6.99 -24.38 -22.87
N HIS A 79 7.67 -25.50 -22.66
CA HIS A 79 8.17 -25.90 -21.35
C HIS A 79 9.14 -24.90 -20.71
N PRO A 80 10.09 -24.28 -21.43
CA PRO A 80 11.10 -23.42 -20.84
C PRO A 80 10.53 -22.17 -20.14
N PHE A 81 9.39 -21.63 -20.61
CA PHE A 81 8.78 -20.43 -20.03
C PHE A 81 7.51 -20.73 -19.21
N SER A 82 7.03 -21.98 -19.24
CA SER A 82 5.86 -22.40 -18.48
C SER A 82 6.11 -22.34 -16.97
N MET A 83 5.07 -22.15 -16.22
CA MET A 83 5.14 -22.27 -14.77
C MET A 83 5.12 -23.74 -14.36
N ASN A 84 6.01 -24.14 -13.49
CA ASN A 84 6.02 -25.45 -12.86
C ASN A 84 5.22 -25.44 -11.53
N PRO A 85 4.99 -26.59 -10.88
CA PRO A 85 4.21 -26.65 -9.64
C PRO A 85 4.69 -25.68 -8.56
N LYS A 86 6.00 -25.53 -8.39
CA LYS A 86 6.60 -24.65 -7.37
C LYS A 86 6.36 -23.18 -7.69
N SER A 87 6.67 -22.74 -8.89
CA SER A 87 6.49 -21.34 -9.31
C SER A 87 5.01 -20.95 -9.33
N TRP A 88 4.13 -21.89 -9.71
CA TRP A 88 2.68 -21.69 -9.64
C TRP A 88 2.18 -21.50 -8.20
N GLU A 89 2.64 -22.34 -7.28
CA GLU A 89 2.32 -22.20 -5.85
C GLU A 89 2.79 -20.84 -5.29
N GLU A 90 4.02 -20.43 -5.63
CA GLU A 90 4.59 -19.14 -5.21
C GLU A 90 3.78 -17.97 -5.77
N MET A 91 3.36 -18.02 -7.03
CA MET A 91 2.50 -17.03 -7.66
C MET A 91 1.16 -16.91 -6.93
N ILE A 92 0.49 -18.03 -6.65
CA ILE A 92 -0.78 -18.03 -5.92
C ILE A 92 -0.62 -17.44 -4.51
N LYS A 93 0.41 -17.87 -3.77
CA LYS A 93 0.69 -17.33 -2.42
C LYS A 93 0.93 -15.82 -2.45
N SER A 94 1.69 -15.35 -3.43
CA SER A 94 1.98 -13.91 -3.62
C SER A 94 0.72 -13.13 -4.00
N SER A 95 -0.11 -13.70 -4.87
CA SER A 95 -1.40 -13.14 -5.27
C SER A 95 -2.33 -12.93 -4.06
N ARG A 96 -2.45 -13.92 -3.19
CA ARG A 96 -3.31 -13.84 -1.99
C ARG A 96 -2.80 -12.82 -0.98
N LYS A 97 -1.47 -12.70 -0.80
CA LYS A 97 -0.88 -11.65 0.02
C LYS A 97 -1.15 -10.26 -0.55
N LEU A 98 -1.04 -10.11 -1.86
CA LEU A 98 -1.28 -8.83 -2.54
C LEU A 98 -2.76 -8.42 -2.41
N GLU A 99 -3.71 -9.34 -2.60
CA GLU A 99 -5.14 -9.08 -2.39
C GLU A 99 -5.42 -8.55 -0.98
N GLN A 100 -4.83 -9.14 0.05
CA GLN A 100 -4.95 -8.66 1.43
C GLN A 100 -4.33 -7.25 1.60
N ALA A 101 -3.20 -6.99 0.94
CA ALA A 101 -2.50 -5.73 1.05
C ALA A 101 -3.20 -4.56 0.33
N LEU A 102 -4.12 -4.82 -0.60
CA LEU A 102 -4.88 -3.77 -1.30
C LEU A 102 -5.77 -2.97 -0.35
N GLY A 103 -6.31 -3.59 0.70
CA GLY A 103 -7.16 -2.94 1.69
C GLY A 103 -8.45 -2.34 1.11
N ASP A 104 -9.02 -1.42 1.86
CA ASP A 104 -10.30 -0.74 1.54
C ASP A 104 -10.13 0.67 0.96
N GLY A 105 -8.90 1.17 0.84
CA GLY A 105 -8.58 2.52 0.36
C GLY A 105 -8.85 3.64 1.37
N VAL A 106 -9.26 3.32 2.58
CA VAL A 106 -9.53 4.32 3.62
C VAL A 106 -8.29 4.51 4.49
N LYS A 107 -7.69 5.73 4.46
CA LYS A 107 -6.54 6.03 5.32
C LYS A 107 -6.98 6.27 6.76
N LYS A 108 -6.60 5.35 7.64
CA LYS A 108 -6.82 5.40 9.09
C LYS A 108 -5.55 4.95 9.83
N VAL A 109 -5.56 5.02 11.15
CA VAL A 109 -4.61 4.28 11.98
C VAL A 109 -5.12 2.84 12.07
N GLU A 110 -4.32 1.90 11.63
CA GLU A 110 -4.69 0.49 11.66
C GLU A 110 -4.51 -0.09 13.07
N ASP A 111 -5.22 -1.17 13.37
CA ASP A 111 -5.22 -1.76 14.71
C ASP A 111 -3.82 -2.18 15.18
N ASN A 112 -2.99 -2.66 14.27
CA ASN A 112 -1.61 -3.05 14.57
C ASN A 112 -0.65 -1.86 14.78
N GLU A 113 -1.08 -0.62 14.50
CA GLU A 113 -0.30 0.60 14.76
C GLU A 113 -0.55 1.15 16.19
N ASN A 114 -1.60 0.72 16.89
CA ASN A 114 -2.02 1.31 18.16
C ASN A 114 -0.92 1.27 19.23
N GLU A 115 -0.19 0.18 19.35
CA GLU A 115 0.90 0.03 20.32
C GLU A 115 2.08 0.98 20.03
N THR A 116 2.35 1.27 18.77
CA THR A 116 3.47 2.10 18.34
C THR A 116 3.11 3.57 18.19
N LEU A 117 1.81 3.89 18.22
CA LEU A 117 1.30 5.23 17.95
C LEU A 117 1.93 6.29 18.86
N VAL A 118 2.02 6.01 20.16
CA VAL A 118 2.63 6.91 21.15
C VAL A 118 4.13 7.02 20.92
N LEU A 119 4.81 5.89 20.71
CA LEU A 119 6.27 5.83 20.60
C LEU A 119 6.79 6.51 19.31
N GLN A 120 6.08 6.37 18.20
CA GLN A 120 6.55 6.82 16.90
C GLN A 120 6.15 8.26 16.55
N ARG A 121 5.09 8.78 17.14
CA ARG A 121 4.71 10.19 16.96
C ARG A 121 5.61 11.12 17.75
N ARG A 122 5.74 12.36 17.27
CA ARG A 122 6.50 13.40 17.96
C ARG A 122 5.58 14.31 18.75
N SER A 123 5.96 14.60 20.00
CA SER A 123 5.37 15.64 20.84
C SER A 123 6.11 16.97 20.64
N ILE A 124 5.49 18.05 21.08
CA ILE A 124 6.03 19.41 21.06
C ILE A 124 6.65 19.66 22.42
N ARG A 125 7.99 19.76 22.50
CA ARG A 125 8.72 19.91 23.77
C ARG A 125 9.38 21.27 23.84
N ALA A 126 9.38 21.83 25.05
CA ALA A 126 10.02 23.12 25.31
C ALA A 126 11.55 22.99 25.29
N LYS A 127 12.24 23.86 24.56
CA LYS A 127 13.71 23.98 24.56
C LYS A 127 14.25 24.69 25.79
N ARG A 128 13.41 25.45 26.49
CA ARG A 128 13.71 26.22 27.69
C ARG A 128 12.51 26.23 28.63
N LEU A 129 12.74 26.72 29.85
CA LEU A 129 11.63 27.06 30.74
C LEU A 129 10.77 28.15 30.11
N ILE A 130 9.47 27.94 30.00
CA ILE A 130 8.46 28.91 29.57
C ILE A 130 7.58 29.21 30.80
N LYS A 131 7.56 30.45 31.24
CA LYS A 131 6.82 30.85 32.45
C LYS A 131 5.32 31.03 32.14
N LYS A 132 4.50 30.79 33.16
CA LYS A 132 3.07 31.12 33.13
C LYS A 132 2.87 32.60 32.66
N GLY A 133 1.98 32.75 31.71
CA GLY A 133 1.67 34.06 31.09
C GLY A 133 2.54 34.43 29.91
N GLU A 134 3.65 33.72 29.62
CA GLU A 134 4.40 33.91 28.39
C GLU A 134 3.60 33.47 27.17
N LYS A 135 3.86 34.15 26.03
CA LYS A 135 3.28 33.76 24.74
C LYS A 135 4.08 32.62 24.12
N VAL A 136 3.39 31.59 23.67
CA VAL A 136 3.98 30.48 22.96
C VAL A 136 4.55 30.92 21.62
N ASN A 137 5.82 30.61 21.37
CA ASN A 137 6.50 30.92 20.12
C ASN A 137 7.12 29.65 19.55
N LEU A 138 7.01 29.44 18.24
CA LEU A 138 7.49 28.22 17.57
C LEU A 138 9.00 27.95 17.82
N LYS A 139 9.82 28.99 17.90
CA LYS A 139 11.27 28.90 18.17
C LYS A 139 11.63 28.29 19.52
N ASP A 140 10.70 28.31 20.48
CA ASP A 140 10.91 27.83 21.84
C ASP A 140 10.65 26.31 21.95
N PHE A 141 10.29 25.65 20.86
CA PHE A 141 9.94 24.24 20.84
C PHE A 141 10.81 23.42 19.89
N GLU A 142 10.86 22.14 20.16
CA GLU A 142 11.38 21.09 19.32
C GLU A 142 10.39 19.91 19.26
N PHE A 143 10.62 19.00 18.32
CA PHE A 143 9.69 17.92 18.03
C PHE A 143 10.38 16.58 18.26
N GLN A 144 10.09 15.95 19.39
CA GLN A 144 10.73 14.69 19.81
C GLN A 144 9.72 13.59 20.09
N ARG A 145 10.14 12.35 19.88
CA ARG A 145 9.45 11.14 20.35
C ARG A 145 9.73 10.93 21.84
N PRO A 146 8.81 10.32 22.58
CA PRO A 146 7.46 9.90 22.26
C PRO A 146 6.44 11.04 22.29
N CYS A 147 5.20 10.74 21.81
CA CYS A 147 4.07 11.65 21.93
C CYS A 147 3.02 11.02 22.86
N PRO A 148 2.97 11.40 24.14
CA PRO A 148 1.93 10.96 25.07
C PRO A 148 0.53 11.26 24.54
N SER A 149 -0.46 10.49 24.98
CA SER A 149 -1.84 10.58 24.48
C SER A 149 -2.52 11.93 24.79
N ASP A 150 -2.11 12.56 25.90
CA ASP A 150 -2.56 13.88 26.36
C ASP A 150 -1.78 15.07 25.78
N ALA A 151 -0.75 14.79 24.96
CA ALA A 151 0.05 15.84 24.34
C ALA A 151 -0.72 16.61 23.28
N LEU A 152 -0.46 17.93 23.20
CA LEU A 152 -0.92 18.77 22.10
C LEU A 152 -0.38 18.22 20.77
N LYS A 153 -1.27 17.94 19.82
CA LYS A 153 -0.90 17.40 18.50
C LYS A 153 -0.19 18.45 17.66
N LEU A 154 0.83 18.04 16.91
CA LEU A 154 1.59 18.89 15.99
C LEU A 154 0.70 19.68 15.03
N ASN A 155 -0.32 19.05 14.47
CA ASN A 155 -1.25 19.68 13.54
C ASN A 155 -2.03 20.84 14.15
N ASP A 156 -2.22 20.82 15.48
CA ASP A 156 -2.94 21.86 16.19
C ASP A 156 -2.05 22.99 16.71
N LEU A 157 -0.72 22.82 16.70
CA LEU A 157 0.22 23.80 17.26
C LEU A 157 -0.02 25.22 16.75
N ARG A 158 -0.30 25.38 15.44
CA ARG A 158 -0.54 26.70 14.83
C ARG A 158 -1.68 27.48 15.49
N LYS A 159 -2.69 26.79 16.06
CA LYS A 159 -3.82 27.40 16.75
C LYS A 159 -3.44 28.00 18.11
N TYR A 160 -2.27 27.62 18.63
CA TYR A 160 -1.78 28.01 19.96
C TYR A 160 -0.59 28.96 19.93
N ILE A 161 0.09 29.12 18.79
CA ILE A 161 1.16 30.12 18.63
C ILE A 161 0.62 31.51 18.96
N GLY A 162 1.34 32.25 19.82
CA GLY A 162 0.97 33.58 20.30
C GLY A 162 -0.01 33.58 21.49
N LYS A 163 -0.62 32.44 21.85
CA LYS A 163 -1.42 32.37 23.08
C LYS A 163 -0.54 32.32 24.32
N LYS A 164 -1.08 32.78 25.44
CA LYS A 164 -0.42 32.73 26.74
C LYS A 164 -0.61 31.35 27.37
N ILE A 165 0.49 30.77 27.88
CA ILE A 165 0.45 29.52 28.66
C ILE A 165 -0.04 29.80 30.09
N LYS A 166 -0.85 28.91 30.64
CA LYS A 166 -1.45 29.07 31.99
C LYS A 166 -0.64 28.45 33.12
N VAL A 167 0.40 27.69 32.80
CA VAL A 167 1.28 27.00 33.73
C VAL A 167 2.75 27.26 33.36
N ASP A 168 3.67 27.03 34.29
CA ASP A 168 5.10 26.94 33.96
C ASP A 168 5.33 25.63 33.19
N LEU A 169 6.07 25.69 32.09
CA LEU A 169 6.49 24.55 31.29
C LEU A 169 8.01 24.43 31.33
N GLY A 170 8.51 23.38 31.95
CA GLY A 170 9.93 23.11 32.06
C GLY A 170 10.59 22.76 30.73
N LYS A 171 11.93 22.89 30.69
CA LYS A 171 12.71 22.38 29.56
C LYS A 171 12.46 20.88 29.37
N ASP A 172 12.35 20.42 28.13
CA ASP A 172 12.07 19.04 27.71
C ASP A 172 10.66 18.53 28.05
N GLU A 173 9.85 19.30 28.77
CA GLU A 173 8.44 18.98 28.98
C GLU A 173 7.61 19.21 27.68
N TYR A 174 6.56 18.38 27.50
CA TYR A 174 5.72 18.47 26.32
C TYR A 174 4.47 19.31 26.56
N LEU A 175 4.02 20.01 25.51
CA LEU A 175 2.79 20.79 25.54
C LEU A 175 1.56 19.90 25.62
N LYS A 176 0.58 20.33 26.44
CA LYS A 176 -0.76 19.75 26.55
C LYS A 176 -1.83 20.76 26.17
N TYR A 177 -3.01 20.27 25.78
CA TYR A 177 -4.15 21.15 25.49
C TYR A 177 -4.61 21.94 26.72
N GLU A 178 -4.56 21.34 27.91
CA GLU A 178 -4.99 21.94 29.17
C GLU A 178 -4.13 23.13 29.65
N PHE A 179 -2.96 23.32 29.04
CA PHE A 179 -2.08 24.43 29.39
C PHE A 179 -2.50 25.79 28.80
N PHE A 180 -3.58 25.80 28.02
CA PHE A 180 -4.18 26.97 27.37
C PHE A 180 -5.64 27.15 27.81
#